data_795d0a977d65bc7483f016e9ada19d3c
#
_entry.id   795d0a977d65bc7483f016e9ada19d3c
#
_cell.length_a   1.000
_cell.length_b   1.000
_cell.length_c   1.000
_cell.angle_alpha   90.00
_cell.angle_beta   90.00
_cell.angle_gamma   90.00
#
_symmetry.space_group_name_H-M   'P 1'
#
loop_
_entity.id
_entity.type
_entity.pdbx_description
1 polymer ?
#
loop_
_entity_poly.entity_id
_entity_poly.type
_entity_poly.pdbx_seq_one_letter_code
_entity_poly.pdbx_strand_id
1 'polypeptide(L)'
;MTKIVEIEKTFQPFVKWVGGKRGLLSQIIPLLPEKFNNYFEPFVGGGALFFELYSKGLLKNKEVFLFDINSELINAYNVVKKYPTKLINELETFKQNHSKEFYYEIRAWDRENDFLQRSDIQRASRFIYLNKTCFNGLYRVNKNNQNNVPMGSYKNPNICDYSVILSASQALQNVNILNVSYKEVLKYASKDDLVYFDPPYYPLTQTASFTSYSEFEFLEKEQIELFEIFKNLSKIGCNVIQSNSHTEFIKDLYKDFEIKEIFANRFINSKSDSRGKISEIVIRNQI
;
A
#
# COMPACT_ATOMS: atom_id res chain seq x y z
N MET A 1 -0.61 42.38 5.36
CA MET A 1 0.41 41.32 5.07
C MET A 1 -0.12 40.02 5.59
N THR A 2 -0.66 39.20 4.71
CA THR A 2 -1.21 37.87 5.05
C THR A 2 0.02 36.95 5.27
N LYS A 3 0.22 36.48 6.50
CA LYS A 3 1.22 35.44 6.77
C LYS A 3 0.84 34.21 5.94
N ILE A 4 1.64 33.91 4.93
CA ILE A 4 1.62 32.60 4.26
C ILE A 4 2.10 31.63 5.33
N VAL A 5 1.17 30.89 5.92
CA VAL A 5 1.52 29.73 6.76
C VAL A 5 2.07 28.69 5.77
N GLU A 6 3.38 28.53 5.73
CA GLU A 6 3.99 27.38 5.07
C GLU A 6 3.47 26.13 5.79
N ILE A 7 2.52 25.44 5.17
CA ILE A 7 2.08 24.12 5.62
C ILE A 7 3.28 23.20 5.41
N GLU A 8 3.85 22.71 6.49
CA GLU A 8 4.94 21.73 6.45
C GLU A 8 4.46 20.52 5.63
N LYS A 9 5.06 20.35 4.45
CA LYS A 9 4.62 19.33 3.49
C LYS A 9 5.02 17.96 3.99
N THR A 10 4.06 17.20 4.50
CA THR A 10 4.27 15.81 4.91
C THR A 10 3.86 14.88 3.78
N PHE A 11 4.83 14.25 3.13
CA PHE A 11 4.58 13.23 2.12
C PHE A 11 4.30 11.90 2.81
N GLN A 12 3.07 11.42 2.70
CA GLN A 12 2.64 10.20 3.38
C GLN A 12 1.45 9.56 2.66
N PRO A 13 1.17 8.27 2.93
CA PRO A 13 -0.01 7.59 2.40
C PRO A 13 -1.30 8.35 2.66
N PHE A 14 -2.13 8.49 1.62
CA PHE A 14 -3.46 9.11 1.71
C PHE A 14 -4.54 8.11 2.13
N VAL A 15 -4.25 6.80 2.12
CA VAL A 15 -5.10 5.72 2.62
C VAL A 15 -4.42 4.96 3.75
N LYS A 16 -5.22 4.31 4.61
CA LYS A 16 -4.74 3.30 5.55
C LYS A 16 -4.63 1.98 4.78
N TRP A 17 -3.55 1.24 5.00
CA TRP A 17 -3.37 -0.06 4.36
C TRP A 17 -2.90 -1.10 5.35
N VAL A 18 -3.49 -2.29 5.29
CA VAL A 18 -3.10 -3.41 6.16
C VAL A 18 -1.67 -3.80 5.83
N GLY A 19 -0.85 -4.05 6.85
CA GLY A 19 0.57 -4.34 6.65
C GLY A 19 1.43 -3.11 6.33
N GLY A 20 0.86 -1.88 6.40
CA GLY A 20 1.59 -0.65 6.08
C GLY A 20 2.90 -0.48 6.84
N LYS A 21 3.99 -0.21 6.13
CA LYS A 21 5.37 -0.26 6.61
C LYS A 21 5.88 0.98 7.36
N ARG A 22 5.03 2.00 7.60
CA ARG A 22 5.48 3.26 8.26
C ARG A 22 6.27 3.04 9.55
N GLY A 23 5.82 2.10 10.39
CA GLY A 23 6.49 1.78 11.66
C GLY A 23 7.82 1.02 11.51
N LEU A 24 8.12 0.53 10.30
CA LEU A 24 9.32 -0.27 10.00
C LEU A 24 10.29 0.46 9.09
N LEU A 25 9.95 1.63 8.54
CA LEU A 25 10.79 2.35 7.58
C LEU A 25 12.18 2.67 8.14
N SER A 26 12.29 2.98 9.43
CA SER A 26 13.60 3.22 10.08
C SER A 26 14.51 2.00 10.09
N GLN A 27 13.97 0.78 9.94
CA GLN A 27 14.71 -0.45 9.85
C GLN A 27 14.89 -0.93 8.39
N ILE A 28 13.95 -0.59 7.49
CA ILE A 28 14.01 -0.96 6.06
C ILE A 28 14.97 -0.06 5.29
N ILE A 29 14.91 1.26 5.49
CA ILE A 29 15.71 2.22 4.71
C ILE A 29 17.22 1.96 4.79
N PRO A 30 17.82 1.63 5.95
CA PRO A 30 19.25 1.31 6.02
C PRO A 30 19.65 0.05 5.26
N LEU A 31 18.70 -0.79 4.83
CA LEU A 31 18.93 -1.99 4.04
C LEU A 31 18.86 -1.74 2.53
N LEU A 32 18.46 -0.53 2.11
CA LEU A 32 18.41 -0.15 0.71
C LEU A 32 19.83 0.11 0.17
N PRO A 33 20.07 -0.05 -1.14
CA PRO A 33 21.33 0.32 -1.77
C PRO A 33 21.55 1.82 -1.67
N GLU A 34 22.80 2.24 -1.52
CA GLU A 34 23.16 3.67 -1.52
C GLU A 34 22.84 4.35 -2.86
N LYS A 35 22.94 3.61 -3.95
CA LYS A 35 22.69 4.09 -5.31
C LYS A 35 21.83 3.08 -6.06
N PHE A 36 20.87 3.59 -6.82
CA PHE A 36 20.05 2.80 -7.75
C PHE A 36 19.57 3.70 -8.88
N ASN A 37 19.18 3.10 -10.01
CA ASN A 37 18.67 3.84 -11.16
C ASN A 37 17.20 4.19 -10.97
N ASN A 38 16.27 3.30 -11.26
CA ASN A 38 14.83 3.49 -11.15
C ASN A 38 14.25 2.76 -9.94
N TYR A 39 13.02 3.07 -9.59
CA TYR A 39 12.34 2.48 -8.42
C TYR A 39 11.05 1.78 -8.82
N PHE A 40 10.88 0.56 -8.32
CA PHE A 40 9.69 -0.27 -8.55
C PHE A 40 9.10 -0.74 -7.23
N GLU A 41 7.77 -0.56 -7.07
CA GLU A 41 7.00 -1.07 -5.91
C GLU A 41 5.78 -1.86 -6.44
N PRO A 42 5.95 -3.18 -6.77
CA PRO A 42 4.91 -3.98 -7.43
C PRO A 42 3.74 -4.41 -6.55
N PHE A 43 3.77 -4.10 -5.25
CA PHE A 43 2.66 -4.23 -4.30
C PHE A 43 2.53 -2.92 -3.54
N VAL A 44 2.15 -1.84 -4.24
CA VAL A 44 2.22 -0.49 -3.65
C VAL A 44 1.35 -0.32 -2.42
N GLY A 45 0.16 -0.92 -2.38
CA GLY A 45 -0.75 -0.76 -1.24
C GLY A 45 -0.90 0.71 -0.83
N GLY A 46 -0.49 1.05 0.40
CA GLY A 46 -0.46 2.44 0.87
C GLY A 46 0.72 3.28 0.38
N GLY A 47 1.76 2.68 -0.23
CA GLY A 47 2.94 3.37 -0.76
C GLY A 47 3.86 3.97 0.32
N ALA A 48 3.93 3.34 1.50
CA ALA A 48 4.67 3.91 2.63
C ALA A 48 6.15 4.14 2.31
N LEU A 49 6.81 3.19 1.62
CA LEU A 49 8.21 3.32 1.24
C LEU A 49 8.38 4.36 0.13
N PHE A 50 7.54 4.33 -0.90
CA PHE A 50 7.54 5.35 -1.97
C PHE A 50 7.49 6.78 -1.42
N PHE A 51 6.51 7.09 -0.56
CA PHE A 51 6.37 8.44 0.01
C PHE A 51 7.56 8.85 0.88
N GLU A 52 8.15 7.92 1.61
CA GLU A 52 9.34 8.18 2.42
C GLU A 52 10.57 8.45 1.54
N LEU A 53 10.79 7.64 0.49
CA LEU A 53 11.89 7.84 -0.45
C LEU A 53 11.74 9.18 -1.21
N TYR A 54 10.50 9.52 -1.59
CA TYR A 54 10.21 10.82 -2.20
C TYR A 54 10.53 11.98 -1.24
N SER A 55 10.07 11.89 0.01
CA SER A 55 10.32 12.89 1.05
C SER A 55 11.82 13.13 1.29
N LYS A 56 12.63 12.07 1.21
CA LYS A 56 14.08 12.13 1.35
C LYS A 56 14.82 12.59 0.07
N GLY A 57 14.10 12.84 -1.02
CA GLY A 57 14.68 13.24 -2.31
C GLY A 57 15.42 12.11 -3.04
N LEU A 58 15.30 10.86 -2.58
CA LEU A 58 16.00 9.70 -3.14
C LEU A 58 15.46 9.26 -4.51
N LEU A 59 14.26 9.75 -4.89
CA LEU A 59 13.63 9.46 -6.18
C LEU A 59 13.82 10.59 -7.21
N LYS A 60 14.62 11.60 -6.90
CA LYS A 60 14.86 12.72 -7.82
C LYS A 60 15.58 12.23 -9.08
N ASN A 61 15.04 12.61 -10.26
CA ASN A 61 15.55 12.25 -11.58
C ASN A 61 15.54 10.73 -11.87
N LYS A 62 14.64 9.99 -11.24
CA LYS A 62 14.46 8.55 -11.46
C LYS A 62 13.06 8.28 -12.01
N GLU A 63 12.94 7.25 -12.83
CA GLU A 63 11.64 6.71 -13.15
C GLU A 63 11.12 5.89 -11.96
N VAL A 64 9.83 6.04 -11.69
CA VAL A 64 9.15 5.37 -10.58
C VAL A 64 7.95 4.61 -11.13
N PHE A 65 7.84 3.36 -10.72
CA PHE A 65 6.76 2.47 -11.12
C PHE A 65 6.07 1.90 -9.88
N LEU A 66 4.78 2.19 -9.74
CA LEU A 66 3.92 1.67 -8.67
C LEU A 66 2.86 0.77 -9.28
N PHE A 67 2.83 -0.50 -8.87
CA PHE A 67 1.85 -1.48 -9.35
C PHE A 67 0.98 -1.97 -8.19
N ASP A 68 -0.26 -2.27 -8.50
CA ASP A 68 -1.14 -3.07 -7.65
C ASP A 68 -2.22 -3.73 -8.52
N ILE A 69 -2.66 -4.91 -8.10
CA ILE A 69 -3.72 -5.61 -8.79
C ILE A 69 -5.10 -5.02 -8.47
N ASN A 70 -5.22 -4.29 -7.35
CA ASN A 70 -6.46 -3.67 -6.91
C ASN A 70 -6.79 -2.44 -7.76
N SER A 71 -7.75 -2.58 -8.68
CA SER A 71 -8.14 -1.53 -9.62
C SER A 71 -8.70 -0.28 -8.94
N GLU A 72 -9.45 -0.40 -7.83
CA GLU A 72 -9.99 0.75 -7.10
C GLU A 72 -8.90 1.53 -6.36
N LEU A 73 -7.89 0.83 -5.84
CA LEU A 73 -6.71 1.47 -5.27
C LEU A 73 -5.93 2.26 -6.34
N ILE A 74 -5.65 1.63 -7.47
CA ILE A 74 -4.94 2.27 -8.59
C ILE A 74 -5.75 3.43 -9.17
N ASN A 75 -7.08 3.31 -9.26
CA ASN A 75 -7.95 4.43 -9.61
C ASN A 75 -7.78 5.59 -8.62
N ALA A 76 -7.78 5.31 -7.30
CA ALA A 76 -7.60 6.34 -6.28
C ALA A 76 -6.23 7.04 -6.42
N TYR A 77 -5.14 6.31 -6.67
CA TYR A 77 -3.83 6.88 -6.96
C TYR A 77 -3.85 7.79 -8.19
N ASN A 78 -4.47 7.34 -9.29
CA ASN A 78 -4.57 8.12 -10.53
C ASN A 78 -5.41 9.39 -10.35
N VAL A 79 -6.49 9.34 -9.58
CA VAL A 79 -7.34 10.49 -9.28
C VAL A 79 -6.62 11.49 -8.37
N VAL A 80 -5.92 11.03 -7.33
CA VAL A 80 -5.05 11.87 -6.49
C VAL A 80 -3.98 12.56 -7.35
N LYS A 81 -3.36 11.84 -8.28
CA LYS A 81 -2.36 12.39 -9.21
C LYS A 81 -2.95 13.46 -10.11
N LYS A 82 -4.08 13.20 -10.78
CA LYS A 82 -4.60 14.01 -11.90
C LYS A 82 -5.63 15.05 -11.48
N TYR A 83 -6.45 14.77 -10.45
CA TYR A 83 -7.64 15.55 -10.12
C TYR A 83 -7.77 15.82 -8.60
N PRO A 84 -6.69 16.21 -7.88
CA PRO A 84 -6.72 16.32 -6.42
C PRO A 84 -7.80 17.29 -5.91
N THR A 85 -7.99 18.43 -6.56
CA THR A 85 -9.00 19.43 -6.15
C THR A 85 -10.43 18.90 -6.32
N LYS A 86 -10.71 18.18 -7.42
CA LYS A 86 -12.06 17.59 -7.62
C LYS A 86 -12.32 16.47 -6.61
N LEU A 87 -11.33 15.67 -6.31
CA LEU A 87 -11.39 14.64 -5.27
C LEU A 87 -11.67 15.25 -3.89
N ILE A 88 -10.96 16.32 -3.54
CA ILE A 88 -11.14 17.05 -2.28
C ILE A 88 -12.60 17.56 -2.17
N ASN A 89 -13.13 18.19 -3.21
CA ASN A 89 -14.50 18.69 -3.21
C ASN A 89 -15.53 17.57 -2.97
N GLU A 90 -15.36 16.42 -3.62
CA GLU A 90 -16.24 15.27 -3.44
C GLU A 90 -16.14 14.69 -2.02
N LEU A 91 -14.90 14.55 -1.49
CA LEU A 91 -14.68 14.08 -0.12
C LEU A 91 -15.24 15.04 0.93
N GLU A 92 -15.21 16.36 0.70
CA GLU A 92 -15.87 17.32 1.60
C GLU A 92 -17.40 17.17 1.57
N THR A 93 -18.00 16.91 0.40
CA THR A 93 -19.42 16.57 0.30
C THR A 93 -19.73 15.30 1.10
N PHE A 94 -18.91 14.26 0.98
CA PHE A 94 -19.09 13.03 1.75
C PHE A 94 -18.93 13.25 3.26
N LYS A 95 -17.99 14.11 3.66
CA LYS A 95 -17.76 14.48 5.06
C LYS A 95 -18.97 15.22 5.66
N GLN A 96 -19.58 16.14 4.91
CA GLN A 96 -20.78 16.88 5.35
C GLN A 96 -22.00 15.96 5.55
N ASN A 97 -22.11 14.90 4.75
CA ASN A 97 -23.22 13.94 4.81
C ASN A 97 -22.89 12.71 5.69
N HIS A 98 -21.70 12.66 6.32
CA HIS A 98 -21.25 11.48 7.03
C HIS A 98 -22.19 11.08 8.16
N SER A 99 -22.82 9.92 8.01
CA SER A 99 -23.67 9.25 8.97
C SER A 99 -23.53 7.73 8.79
N LYS A 100 -24.18 6.95 9.67
CA LYS A 100 -24.21 5.50 9.51
C LYS A 100 -24.96 5.10 8.24
N GLU A 101 -26.08 5.74 7.97
CA GLU A 101 -26.94 5.51 6.80
C GLU A 101 -26.15 5.82 5.51
N PHE A 102 -25.52 6.99 5.45
CA PHE A 102 -24.69 7.41 4.32
C PHE A 102 -23.51 6.48 4.10
N TYR A 103 -22.86 5.97 5.17
CA TYR A 103 -21.78 4.99 5.03
C TYR A 103 -22.26 3.73 4.28
N TYR A 104 -23.41 3.18 4.67
CA TYR A 104 -23.93 1.96 4.04
C TYR A 104 -24.47 2.21 2.64
N GLU A 105 -25.00 3.38 2.35
CA GLU A 105 -25.38 3.82 1.01
C GLU A 105 -24.15 3.85 0.09
N ILE A 106 -23.10 4.59 0.46
CA ILE A 106 -21.84 4.67 -0.31
C ILE A 106 -21.19 3.30 -0.46
N ARG A 107 -21.21 2.46 0.60
CA ARG A 107 -20.68 1.11 0.52
C ARG A 107 -21.44 0.25 -0.49
N ALA A 108 -22.74 0.42 -0.59
CA ALA A 108 -23.59 -0.36 -1.48
C ALA A 108 -23.40 -0.07 -2.98
N TRP A 109 -22.74 1.01 -3.36
CA TRP A 109 -22.54 1.37 -4.77
C TRP A 109 -21.92 0.26 -5.62
N ASP A 110 -20.98 -0.55 -5.08
CA ASP A 110 -20.37 -1.67 -5.79
C ASP A 110 -21.30 -2.88 -6.00
N ARG A 111 -22.57 -2.78 -5.57
CA ARG A 111 -23.63 -3.78 -5.81
C ARG A 111 -24.55 -3.35 -6.95
N GLU A 112 -24.43 -2.11 -7.40
CA GLU A 112 -25.22 -1.55 -8.50
C GLU A 112 -24.60 -2.00 -9.85
N ASN A 113 -25.45 -2.30 -10.82
CA ASN A 113 -25.02 -2.79 -12.14
C ASN A 113 -24.22 -1.75 -12.92
N ASP A 114 -24.38 -0.48 -12.61
CA ASP A 114 -23.74 0.67 -13.25
C ASP A 114 -22.53 1.21 -12.46
N PHE A 115 -22.08 0.52 -11.42
CA PHE A 115 -20.96 0.98 -10.59
C PHE A 115 -19.72 1.37 -11.41
N LEU A 116 -19.37 0.59 -12.42
CA LEU A 116 -18.21 0.87 -13.26
C LEU A 116 -18.44 2.04 -14.24
N GLN A 117 -19.68 2.51 -14.41
CA GLN A 117 -20.01 3.69 -15.20
C GLN A 117 -19.90 4.99 -14.38
N ARG A 118 -19.80 4.89 -13.05
CA ARG A 118 -19.51 6.05 -12.20
C ARG A 118 -18.15 6.62 -12.56
N SER A 119 -18.00 7.94 -12.47
CA SER A 119 -16.73 8.60 -12.78
C SER A 119 -15.58 8.08 -11.89
N ASP A 120 -14.36 8.12 -12.40
CA ASP A 120 -13.16 7.76 -11.63
C ASP A 120 -13.07 8.53 -10.31
N ILE A 121 -13.49 9.81 -10.29
CA ILE A 121 -13.49 10.65 -9.10
C ILE A 121 -14.48 10.12 -8.06
N GLN A 122 -15.70 9.77 -8.45
CA GLN A 122 -16.71 9.20 -7.53
C GLN A 122 -16.23 7.87 -6.95
N ARG A 123 -15.67 6.99 -7.77
CA ARG A 123 -15.14 5.70 -7.33
C ARG A 123 -13.95 5.89 -6.38
N ALA A 124 -13.02 6.80 -6.68
CA ALA A 124 -11.90 7.14 -5.82
C ALA A 124 -12.36 7.76 -4.49
N SER A 125 -13.34 8.65 -4.53
CA SER A 125 -13.92 9.27 -3.32
C SER A 125 -14.59 8.22 -2.44
N ARG A 126 -15.36 7.31 -3.03
CA ARG A 126 -15.93 6.16 -2.33
C ARG A 126 -14.84 5.31 -1.66
N PHE A 127 -13.80 4.95 -2.41
CA PHE A 127 -12.70 4.12 -1.91
C PHE A 127 -12.02 4.77 -0.69
N ILE A 128 -11.64 6.05 -0.81
CA ILE A 128 -10.98 6.80 0.27
C ILE A 128 -11.93 7.00 1.46
N TYR A 129 -13.19 7.37 1.21
CA TYR A 129 -14.19 7.56 2.26
C TYR A 129 -14.39 6.28 3.08
N LEU A 130 -14.64 5.15 2.42
CA LEU A 130 -14.80 3.87 3.11
C LEU A 130 -13.54 3.50 3.89
N ASN A 131 -12.35 3.65 3.32
CA ASN A 131 -11.09 3.39 4.00
C ASN A 131 -10.88 4.26 5.26
N LYS A 132 -11.30 5.53 5.23
CA LYS A 132 -11.16 6.45 6.37
C LYS A 132 -12.20 6.21 7.46
N THR A 133 -13.36 5.64 7.13
CA THR A 133 -14.54 5.53 8.02
C THR A 133 -14.91 4.11 8.42
N CYS A 134 -14.38 3.09 7.74
CA CYS A 134 -14.63 1.69 8.09
C CYS A 134 -13.85 1.23 9.33
N PHE A 135 -14.22 0.06 9.86
CA PHE A 135 -13.54 -0.57 10.98
C PHE A 135 -12.05 -0.78 10.69
N ASN A 136 -11.19 -0.17 11.50
CA ASN A 136 -9.72 -0.22 11.43
C ASN A 136 -9.09 0.21 10.08
N GLY A 137 -9.83 0.88 9.20
CA GLY A 137 -9.32 1.26 7.87
C GLY A 137 -9.03 0.05 6.98
N LEU A 138 -9.73 -1.05 7.19
CA LEU A 138 -9.57 -2.27 6.42
C LEU A 138 -10.08 -2.09 4.99
N TYR A 139 -9.39 -2.70 4.03
CA TYR A 139 -9.98 -3.00 2.72
C TYR A 139 -10.25 -4.50 2.67
N ARG A 140 -11.51 -4.89 2.50
CA ARG A 140 -11.90 -6.29 2.35
C ARG A 140 -13.14 -6.38 1.46
N VAL A 141 -13.11 -7.35 0.56
CA VAL A 141 -14.21 -7.64 -0.35
C VAL A 141 -14.73 -9.07 -0.14
N ASN A 142 -15.95 -9.32 -0.55
CA ASN A 142 -16.53 -10.65 -0.63
C ASN A 142 -16.15 -11.35 -1.96
N LYS A 143 -16.63 -12.57 -2.18
CA LYS A 143 -16.39 -13.34 -3.41
C LYS A 143 -16.87 -12.66 -4.69
N ASN A 144 -17.76 -11.68 -4.58
CA ASN A 144 -18.26 -10.88 -5.71
C ASN A 144 -17.50 -9.56 -5.87
N ASN A 145 -16.32 -9.43 -5.27
CA ASN A 145 -15.49 -8.21 -5.25
C ASN A 145 -16.22 -6.97 -4.67
N GLN A 146 -17.14 -7.18 -3.72
CA GLN A 146 -17.90 -6.10 -3.08
C GLN A 146 -17.39 -5.84 -1.67
N ASN A 147 -17.21 -4.56 -1.32
CA ASN A 147 -16.76 -4.15 0.02
C ASN A 147 -17.73 -4.65 1.10
N ASN A 148 -17.20 -5.35 2.10
CA ASN A 148 -17.99 -5.94 3.19
C ASN A 148 -17.53 -5.50 4.59
N VAL A 149 -16.67 -4.48 4.69
CA VAL A 149 -16.22 -3.96 5.98
C VAL A 149 -17.34 -3.16 6.63
N PRO A 150 -17.62 -3.33 7.93
CA PRO A 150 -18.59 -2.49 8.64
C PRO A 150 -18.02 -1.10 8.92
N MET A 151 -18.89 -0.15 9.20
CA MET A 151 -18.50 1.18 9.68
C MET A 151 -17.68 1.08 10.96
N GLY A 152 -16.66 1.90 11.09
CA GLY A 152 -15.86 2.04 12.31
C GLY A 152 -16.53 2.93 13.35
N SER A 153 -16.00 2.90 14.58
CA SER A 153 -16.53 3.69 15.72
C SER A 153 -15.78 5.03 15.91
N TYR A 154 -15.31 5.64 14.82
CA TYR A 154 -14.59 6.92 14.90
C TYR A 154 -15.56 8.07 15.20
N LYS A 155 -15.25 8.89 16.25
CA LYS A 155 -16.03 10.09 16.57
C LYS A 155 -15.89 11.18 15.51
N ASN A 156 -14.67 11.41 15.02
CA ASN A 156 -14.34 12.40 14.00
C ASN A 156 -13.34 11.77 12.99
N PRO A 157 -13.81 10.98 12.03
CA PRO A 157 -12.91 10.41 11.02
C PRO A 157 -12.34 11.51 10.13
N ASN A 158 -11.01 11.49 9.90
CA ASN A 158 -10.36 12.41 8.95
C ASN A 158 -10.64 11.94 7.52
N ILE A 159 -11.85 12.27 7.02
CA ILE A 159 -12.35 11.84 5.71
C ILE A 159 -11.59 12.56 4.59
N CYS A 160 -11.41 13.88 4.72
CA CYS A 160 -10.70 14.70 3.76
C CYS A 160 -9.51 15.39 4.43
N ASP A 161 -8.31 14.94 4.13
CA ASP A 161 -7.06 15.56 4.54
C ASP A 161 -6.44 16.28 3.35
N TYR A 162 -6.73 17.57 3.23
CA TYR A 162 -6.28 18.42 2.12
C TYR A 162 -4.76 18.37 1.94
N SER A 163 -4.03 18.50 3.03
CA SER A 163 -2.57 18.61 3.00
C SER A 163 -1.95 17.31 2.51
N VAL A 164 -2.47 16.17 2.97
CA VAL A 164 -2.03 14.84 2.55
C VAL A 164 -2.36 14.58 1.09
N ILE A 165 -3.58 14.91 0.64
CA ILE A 165 -4.00 14.69 -0.76
C ILE A 165 -3.16 15.54 -1.71
N LEU A 166 -2.95 16.82 -1.40
CA LEU A 166 -2.15 17.72 -2.26
C LEU A 166 -0.66 17.33 -2.26
N SER A 167 -0.10 16.97 -1.11
CA SER A 167 1.29 16.49 -1.03
C SER A 167 1.46 15.16 -1.77
N ALA A 168 0.53 14.23 -1.63
CA ALA A 168 0.53 12.97 -2.38
C ALA A 168 0.41 13.22 -3.89
N SER A 169 -0.48 14.13 -4.32
CA SER A 169 -0.58 14.53 -5.72
C SER A 169 0.75 15.04 -6.27
N GLN A 170 1.45 15.90 -5.52
CA GLN A 170 2.76 16.40 -5.91
C GLN A 170 3.78 15.26 -6.06
N ALA A 171 3.83 14.32 -5.12
CA ALA A 171 4.76 13.20 -5.17
C ALA A 171 4.50 12.28 -6.37
N LEU A 172 3.25 12.16 -6.79
CA LEU A 172 2.83 11.24 -7.86
C LEU A 172 2.98 11.80 -9.28
N GLN A 173 3.36 13.09 -9.50
CA GLN A 173 3.30 13.72 -10.82
C GLN A 173 4.06 12.96 -11.92
N ASN A 174 5.28 12.50 -11.65
CA ASN A 174 6.14 11.81 -12.64
C ASN A 174 6.23 10.30 -12.37
N VAL A 175 5.20 9.71 -11.77
CA VAL A 175 5.17 8.29 -11.40
C VAL A 175 4.33 7.50 -12.39
N ASN A 176 4.80 6.35 -12.82
CA ASN A 176 4.04 5.37 -13.60
C ASN A 176 3.19 4.52 -12.64
N ILE A 177 1.87 4.68 -12.70
CA ILE A 177 0.92 4.00 -11.81
C ILE A 177 0.11 3.03 -12.66
N LEU A 178 0.27 1.72 -12.42
CA LEU A 178 -0.24 0.67 -13.30
C LEU A 178 -1.08 -0.34 -12.53
N ASN A 179 -2.27 -0.63 -13.06
CA ASN A 179 -3.11 -1.73 -12.55
C ASN A 179 -2.71 -3.03 -13.23
N VAL A 180 -1.64 -3.63 -12.75
CA VAL A 180 -1.06 -4.86 -13.31
C VAL A 180 -0.54 -5.77 -12.20
N SER A 181 -0.31 -7.04 -12.55
CA SER A 181 0.33 -8.00 -11.65
C SER A 181 1.79 -7.60 -11.36
N TYR A 182 2.27 -7.97 -10.17
CA TYR A 182 3.68 -7.84 -9.78
C TYR A 182 4.65 -8.50 -10.77
N LYS A 183 4.20 -9.50 -11.53
CA LYS A 183 4.98 -10.21 -12.56
C LYS A 183 5.45 -9.29 -13.69
N GLU A 184 4.69 -8.25 -13.96
CA GLU A 184 4.99 -7.31 -15.04
C GLU A 184 6.29 -6.52 -14.79
N VAL A 185 6.80 -6.49 -13.54
CA VAL A 185 8.06 -5.85 -13.20
C VAL A 185 9.24 -6.35 -14.06
N LEU A 186 9.21 -7.63 -14.45
CA LEU A 186 10.23 -8.23 -15.32
C LEU A 186 10.31 -7.60 -16.72
N LYS A 187 9.27 -6.90 -17.16
CA LYS A 187 9.26 -6.21 -18.47
C LYS A 187 9.89 -4.83 -18.43
N TYR A 188 10.01 -4.24 -17.24
CA TYR A 188 10.41 -2.85 -17.06
C TYR A 188 11.75 -2.72 -16.32
N ALA A 189 11.98 -3.58 -15.33
CA ALA A 189 13.17 -3.47 -14.49
C ALA A 189 14.44 -3.95 -15.22
N SER A 190 15.54 -3.27 -14.96
CA SER A 190 16.85 -3.51 -15.56
C SER A 190 17.94 -3.45 -14.49
N LYS A 191 19.20 -3.68 -14.92
CA LYS A 191 20.36 -3.65 -14.03
C LYS A 191 20.43 -2.34 -13.23
N ASP A 192 20.79 -2.45 -11.96
CA ASP A 192 20.94 -1.37 -10.98
C ASP A 192 19.63 -0.66 -10.59
N ASP A 193 18.44 -1.13 -11.03
CA ASP A 193 17.16 -0.66 -10.52
C ASP A 193 16.89 -1.21 -9.12
N LEU A 194 16.11 -0.48 -8.32
CA LEU A 194 15.64 -0.93 -7.02
C LEU A 194 14.19 -1.44 -7.13
N VAL A 195 13.99 -2.69 -6.76
CA VAL A 195 12.68 -3.33 -6.71
C VAL A 195 12.35 -3.69 -5.26
N TYR A 196 11.27 -3.14 -4.73
CA TYR A 196 10.79 -3.46 -3.38
C TYR A 196 9.46 -4.22 -3.45
N PHE A 197 9.44 -5.44 -2.91
CA PHE A 197 8.25 -6.25 -2.78
C PHE A 197 7.71 -6.22 -1.35
N ASP A 198 6.43 -5.88 -1.20
CA ASP A 198 5.66 -6.01 0.04
C ASP A 198 4.39 -6.84 -0.23
N PRO A 199 4.53 -8.14 -0.53
CA PRO A 199 3.42 -9.01 -0.89
C PRO A 199 2.51 -9.26 0.32
N PRO A 200 1.30 -9.80 0.11
CA PRO A 200 0.57 -10.43 1.20
C PRO A 200 1.43 -11.49 1.87
N TYR A 201 1.56 -11.42 3.21
CA TYR A 201 2.47 -12.27 3.96
C TYR A 201 1.99 -13.71 4.04
N TYR A 202 2.94 -14.63 4.00
CA TYR A 202 2.65 -16.02 4.29
C TYR A 202 2.11 -16.18 5.72
N PRO A 203 1.00 -16.91 5.96
CA PRO A 203 0.37 -17.01 7.26
C PRO A 203 1.28 -17.62 8.33
N LEU A 204 1.30 -17.03 9.52
CA LEU A 204 2.06 -17.56 10.67
C LEU A 204 1.45 -18.86 11.23
N THR A 205 0.17 -19.09 11.03
CA THR A 205 -0.57 -20.29 11.48
C THR A 205 -1.59 -20.69 10.43
N GLN A 206 -1.96 -21.97 10.38
CA GLN A 206 -3.00 -22.47 9.45
C GLN A 206 -4.35 -21.77 9.66
N THR A 207 -4.68 -21.37 10.87
CA THR A 207 -5.92 -20.63 11.19
C THR A 207 -5.88 -19.16 10.74
N ALA A 208 -4.71 -18.59 10.54
CA ALA A 208 -4.56 -17.23 10.05
C ALA A 208 -4.79 -17.11 8.53
N SER A 209 -4.83 -18.22 7.79
CA SER A 209 -5.15 -18.25 6.36
C SER A 209 -6.60 -17.84 6.03
N PHE A 210 -7.51 -17.89 7.01
CA PHE A 210 -8.91 -17.47 6.83
C PHE A 210 -9.13 -15.95 6.75
N THR A 211 -8.08 -15.14 6.90
CA THR A 211 -8.15 -13.67 6.80
C THR A 211 -7.66 -13.15 5.46
N SER A 212 -8.01 -13.81 4.35
CA SER A 212 -7.74 -13.28 3.01
C SER A 212 -8.48 -11.95 2.82
N TYR A 213 -7.74 -10.84 2.76
CA TYR A 213 -8.26 -9.49 2.60
C TYR A 213 -8.43 -9.09 1.13
N SER A 214 -8.16 -10.01 0.20
CA SER A 214 -8.24 -9.76 -1.25
C SER A 214 -9.02 -10.88 -1.94
N GLU A 215 -9.54 -10.57 -3.13
CA GLU A 215 -10.14 -11.52 -4.06
C GLU A 215 -9.15 -12.63 -4.48
N PHE A 216 -7.85 -12.34 -4.39
CA PHE A 216 -6.76 -13.24 -4.78
C PHE A 216 -6.06 -13.77 -3.53
N GLU A 217 -6.06 -15.08 -3.38
CA GLU A 217 -5.24 -15.75 -2.38
C GLU A 217 -3.76 -15.63 -2.76
N PHE A 218 -2.92 -15.31 -1.78
CA PHE A 218 -1.46 -15.25 -1.94
C PHE A 218 -0.83 -16.26 -0.97
N LEU A 219 -0.88 -17.53 -1.38
CA LEU A 219 -0.46 -18.66 -0.57
C LEU A 219 0.90 -19.19 -1.05
N GLU A 220 1.20 -20.44 -0.72
CA GLU A 220 2.49 -21.07 -0.99
C GLU A 220 2.90 -21.00 -2.47
N LYS A 221 1.97 -21.28 -3.38
CA LYS A 221 2.23 -21.23 -4.83
C LYS A 221 2.66 -19.84 -5.30
N GLU A 222 1.94 -18.81 -4.87
CA GLU A 222 2.23 -17.42 -5.23
C GLU A 222 3.55 -16.93 -4.58
N GLN A 223 3.86 -17.42 -3.37
CA GLN A 223 5.16 -17.13 -2.73
C GLN A 223 6.32 -17.76 -3.50
N ILE A 224 6.18 -19.01 -3.97
CA ILE A 224 7.18 -19.68 -4.82
C ILE A 224 7.35 -18.95 -6.16
N GLU A 225 6.25 -18.53 -6.77
CA GLU A 225 6.29 -17.76 -8.02
C GLU A 225 6.99 -16.40 -7.84
N LEU A 226 6.69 -15.70 -6.74
CA LEU A 226 7.39 -14.45 -6.40
C LEU A 226 8.89 -14.67 -6.17
N PHE A 227 9.25 -15.77 -5.54
CA PHE A 227 10.66 -16.17 -5.36
C PHE A 227 11.38 -16.33 -6.70
N GLU A 228 10.77 -16.97 -7.70
CA GLU A 228 11.37 -17.09 -9.02
C GLU A 228 11.54 -15.72 -9.72
N ILE A 229 10.61 -14.80 -9.52
CA ILE A 229 10.72 -13.41 -10.00
C ILE A 229 11.88 -12.70 -9.30
N PHE A 230 11.97 -12.82 -7.97
CA PHE A 230 13.05 -12.28 -7.17
C PHE A 230 14.43 -12.75 -7.69
N LYS A 231 14.57 -14.07 -7.94
CA LYS A 231 15.80 -14.66 -8.52
C LYS A 231 16.11 -14.11 -9.90
N ASN A 232 15.11 -13.99 -10.77
CA ASN A 232 15.31 -13.49 -12.12
C ASN A 232 15.77 -12.04 -12.10
N LEU A 233 15.16 -11.18 -11.31
CA LEU A 233 15.58 -9.79 -11.11
C LEU A 233 17.00 -9.71 -10.54
N SER A 234 17.33 -10.56 -9.58
CA SER A 234 18.70 -10.65 -9.02
C SER A 234 19.72 -11.03 -10.09
N LYS A 235 19.41 -11.99 -10.97
CA LYS A 235 20.30 -12.44 -12.06
C LYS A 235 20.57 -11.34 -13.10
N ILE A 236 19.58 -10.48 -13.39
CA ILE A 236 19.79 -9.36 -14.33
C ILE A 236 20.47 -8.16 -13.67
N GLY A 237 20.77 -8.25 -12.37
CA GLY A 237 21.51 -7.23 -11.62
C GLY A 237 20.67 -6.13 -10.99
N CYS A 238 19.36 -6.35 -10.78
CA CYS A 238 18.55 -5.45 -9.96
C CYS A 238 18.94 -5.57 -8.49
N ASN A 239 18.73 -4.49 -7.74
CA ASN A 239 18.72 -4.50 -6.29
C ASN A 239 17.31 -4.90 -5.84
N VAL A 240 17.16 -6.11 -5.31
CA VAL A 240 15.84 -6.64 -4.95
C VAL A 240 15.71 -6.78 -3.44
N ILE A 241 14.65 -6.21 -2.90
CA ILE A 241 14.32 -6.24 -1.47
C ILE A 241 12.88 -6.67 -1.29
N GLN A 242 12.63 -7.54 -0.33
CA GLN A 242 11.29 -8.05 -0.05
C GLN A 242 11.04 -8.11 1.46
N SER A 243 9.87 -7.64 1.91
CA SER A 243 9.35 -7.89 3.25
C SER A 243 8.48 -9.15 3.27
N ASN A 244 8.53 -9.93 4.36
CA ASN A 244 7.63 -11.07 4.55
C ASN A 244 7.51 -11.46 6.03
N SER A 245 6.63 -12.43 6.33
CA SER A 245 6.52 -13.03 7.66
C SER A 245 7.75 -13.86 8.02
N HIS A 246 8.10 -13.87 9.30
CA HIS A 246 9.19 -14.67 9.84
C HIS A 246 8.73 -16.13 10.05
N THR A 247 8.56 -16.88 8.95
CA THR A 247 8.19 -18.31 8.97
C THR A 247 9.31 -19.18 8.42
N GLU A 248 9.38 -20.45 8.86
CA GLU A 248 10.38 -21.40 8.36
C GLU A 248 10.24 -21.57 6.84
N PHE A 249 9.01 -21.67 6.33
CA PHE A 249 8.78 -21.78 4.89
C PHE A 249 9.45 -20.65 4.10
N ILE A 250 9.27 -19.39 4.52
CA ILE A 250 9.87 -18.25 3.82
C ILE A 250 11.40 -18.25 3.98
N LYS A 251 11.90 -18.57 5.17
CA LYS A 251 13.36 -18.65 5.39
C LYS A 251 14.00 -19.73 4.54
N ASP A 252 13.39 -20.90 4.45
CA ASP A 252 13.90 -22.00 3.62
C ASP A 252 13.87 -21.65 2.13
N LEU A 253 12.78 -20.98 1.69
CA LEU A 253 12.61 -20.56 0.29
C LEU A 253 13.71 -19.56 -0.13
N TYR A 254 14.10 -18.63 0.75
CA TYR A 254 15.08 -17.58 0.47
C TYR A 254 16.44 -17.79 1.14
N LYS A 255 16.78 -19.03 1.55
CA LYS A 255 18.00 -19.35 2.31
C LYS A 255 19.32 -18.93 1.65
N ASP A 256 19.34 -18.79 0.32
CA ASP A 256 20.52 -18.39 -0.45
C ASP A 256 20.68 -16.86 -0.55
N PHE A 257 19.79 -16.10 0.07
CA PHE A 257 19.77 -14.64 0.10
C PHE A 257 20.01 -14.12 1.52
N GLU A 258 20.32 -12.84 1.64
CA GLU A 258 20.46 -12.21 2.95
C GLU A 258 19.09 -11.98 3.59
N ILE A 259 18.90 -12.50 4.80
CA ILE A 259 17.66 -12.34 5.58
C ILE A 259 17.97 -11.53 6.84
N LYS A 260 17.30 -10.41 7.03
CA LYS A 260 17.37 -9.56 8.22
C LYS A 260 16.05 -9.59 8.97
N GLU A 261 16.11 -9.85 10.26
CA GLU A 261 14.97 -9.75 11.15
C GLU A 261 14.72 -8.28 11.52
N ILE A 262 13.47 -7.85 11.44
CA ILE A 262 12.98 -6.53 11.84
C ILE A 262 11.77 -6.66 12.79
N PHE A 263 11.51 -5.65 13.59
CA PHE A 263 10.52 -5.74 14.66
C PHE A 263 9.45 -4.68 14.56
N ALA A 264 8.20 -5.11 14.37
CA ALA A 264 7.04 -4.23 14.42
C ALA A 264 6.50 -4.10 15.84
N ASN A 265 6.17 -2.87 16.26
CA ASN A 265 5.49 -2.64 17.52
C ASN A 265 4.00 -2.99 17.37
N ARG A 266 3.47 -3.88 18.20
CA ARG A 266 2.01 -4.09 18.31
C ARG A 266 1.39 -2.95 19.10
N PHE A 267 0.60 -2.10 18.45
CA PHE A 267 -0.13 -1.01 19.09
C PHE A 267 -1.46 -1.43 19.74
N ILE A 268 -2.01 -2.63 19.44
CA ILE A 268 -3.34 -3.03 19.92
C ILE A 268 -3.37 -4.52 20.26
N ASN A 269 -3.41 -4.84 21.55
CA ASN A 269 -4.00 -6.07 22.08
C ASN A 269 -4.74 -5.75 23.38
N SER A 270 -5.97 -6.24 23.50
CA SER A 270 -6.83 -6.10 24.69
C SER A 270 -6.34 -6.88 25.91
N LYS A 271 -5.30 -7.73 25.77
CA LYS A 271 -4.68 -8.48 26.88
C LYS A 271 -3.23 -8.03 27.05
N SER A 272 -2.86 -7.62 28.26
CA SER A 272 -1.53 -7.10 28.64
C SER A 272 -0.38 -8.08 28.43
N ASP A 273 -0.62 -9.38 28.49
CA ASP A 273 0.40 -10.44 28.46
C ASP A 273 0.87 -10.84 27.05
N SER A 274 0.29 -10.25 26.00
CA SER A 274 0.63 -10.52 24.60
C SER A 274 1.20 -9.31 23.86
N ARG A 275 1.79 -8.34 24.58
CA ARG A 275 2.49 -7.17 24.00
C ARG A 275 3.92 -7.54 23.55
N GLY A 276 4.06 -8.55 22.68
CA GLY A 276 5.33 -8.89 22.07
C GLY A 276 5.55 -8.10 20.76
N LYS A 277 6.81 -7.82 20.44
CA LYS A 277 7.19 -7.39 19.09
C LYS A 277 6.85 -8.51 18.12
N ILE A 278 6.24 -8.17 16.98
CA ILE A 278 6.09 -9.13 15.90
C ILE A 278 7.37 -9.07 15.09
N SER A 279 8.00 -10.21 14.93
CA SER A 279 9.13 -10.38 14.04
C SER A 279 8.65 -10.49 12.60
N GLU A 280 9.18 -9.64 11.74
CA GLU A 280 9.09 -9.72 10.29
C GLU A 280 10.50 -9.89 9.73
N ILE A 281 10.62 -10.30 8.49
CA ILE A 281 11.92 -10.40 7.82
C ILE A 281 11.98 -9.51 6.59
N VAL A 282 13.16 -8.97 6.35
CA VAL A 282 13.53 -8.33 5.08
C VAL A 282 14.57 -9.20 4.41
N ILE A 283 14.26 -9.59 3.20
CA ILE A 283 15.10 -10.41 2.34
C ILE A 283 15.70 -9.49 1.29
N ARG A 284 16.97 -9.63 1.00
CA ARG A 284 17.62 -8.92 -0.09
C ARG A 284 18.66 -9.76 -0.82
N ASN A 285 18.83 -9.52 -2.11
CA ASN A 285 20.00 -10.04 -2.79
C ASN A 285 21.26 -9.28 -2.31
N GLN A 286 22.43 -9.89 -2.51
CA GLN A 286 23.69 -9.22 -2.15
C GLN A 286 23.86 -7.98 -3.02
N ILE A 287 23.96 -6.85 -2.37
CA ILE A 287 24.17 -5.53 -2.95
C ILE A 287 25.66 -5.19 -2.83
#